data_be4ce27070723860e414053ff097e5bd
#
_entry.id   be4ce27070723860e414053ff097e5bd
#
_cell.length_a   1.000
_cell.length_b   1.000
_cell.length_c   1.000
_cell.angle_alpha   90.00
_cell.angle_beta   90.00
_cell.angle_gamma   90.00
#
_symmetry.space_group_name_H-M   'P 1'
#
loop_
_entity.id
_entity.type
_entity.pdbx_description
1 polymer ?
#
loop_
_entity_poly.entity_id
_entity_poly.type
_entity_poly.pdbx_seq_one_letter_code
_entity_poly.pdbx_strand_id
1 'polypeptide(L)'
;MSLRINDVAPDFTAQTTQGSIQFHQWMGDSWAILFSHPKDFTPVCTTELGYMAKIEPEFTRRNCKLIGLSVDPVDNHKAWARDIEETQGYLPKYPMIGDSDLAVAKLYNMLPADEPGSSEGRTPAANATVRSVFIIGPDKRIKLMLTYPMTTGRNFDEILRVLDSMQLTQAHKVATPVNWKPGEDVIIAGSVSDDDAKTLFPQGWKAPKPYLRIV
;
A
#
# COMPACT_ATOMS: atom_id res chain seq x y z
N MET A 1 12.13 3.05 -16.14
CA MET A 1 12.99 2.41 -15.11
C MET A 1 12.07 1.74 -14.11
N SER A 2 12.31 0.51 -13.71
CA SER A 2 11.44 -0.20 -12.76
C SER A 2 11.72 0.26 -11.33
N LEU A 3 10.69 0.56 -10.55
CA LEU A 3 10.80 0.91 -9.12
C LEU A 3 11.23 -0.31 -8.30
N ARG A 4 11.98 -0.08 -7.22
CA ARG A 4 12.52 -1.12 -6.33
C ARG A 4 12.28 -0.75 -4.87
N ILE A 5 12.33 -1.73 -3.99
CA ILE A 5 12.35 -1.49 -2.53
C ILE A 5 13.54 -0.58 -2.20
N ASN A 6 13.32 0.42 -1.36
CA ASN A 6 14.22 1.51 -0.96
C ASN A 6 14.48 2.61 -2.01
N ASP A 7 13.97 2.52 -3.23
CA ASP A 7 13.92 3.70 -4.09
C ASP A 7 13.05 4.77 -3.44
N VAL A 8 13.37 6.05 -3.67
CA VAL A 8 12.49 7.15 -3.29
C VAL A 8 11.22 7.03 -4.14
N ALA A 9 10.07 6.96 -3.50
CA ALA A 9 8.79 6.95 -4.19
C ALA A 9 8.65 8.23 -5.02
N PRO A 10 8.38 8.15 -6.32
CA PRO A 10 8.23 9.34 -7.15
C PRO A 10 7.17 10.29 -6.58
N ASP A 11 7.50 11.57 -6.45
CA ASP A 11 6.52 12.60 -6.09
C ASP A 11 5.69 13.00 -7.30
N PHE A 12 4.46 13.39 -7.08
CA PHE A 12 3.54 13.83 -8.14
C PHE A 12 2.49 14.79 -7.59
N THR A 13 1.88 15.55 -8.49
CA THR A 13 0.65 16.31 -8.21
C THR A 13 -0.50 15.66 -8.98
N ALA A 14 -1.62 15.42 -8.30
CA ALA A 14 -2.78 14.80 -8.94
C ALA A 14 -4.10 15.37 -8.41
N GLN A 15 -5.13 15.31 -9.26
CA GLN A 15 -6.52 15.60 -8.87
C GLN A 15 -7.11 14.38 -8.19
N THR A 16 -7.77 14.60 -7.06
CA THR A 16 -8.43 13.54 -6.29
C THR A 16 -9.85 13.90 -5.94
N THR A 17 -10.59 12.94 -5.39
CA THR A 17 -11.93 13.19 -4.83
C THR A 17 -11.96 14.23 -3.71
N GLN A 18 -10.80 14.57 -3.14
CA GLN A 18 -10.63 15.56 -2.06
C GLN A 18 -9.87 16.81 -2.51
N GLY A 19 -9.77 17.06 -3.82
CA GLY A 19 -9.04 18.18 -4.40
C GLY A 19 -7.65 17.80 -4.89
N SER A 20 -6.86 18.81 -5.28
CA SER A 20 -5.49 18.61 -5.73
C SER A 20 -4.56 18.30 -4.58
N ILE A 21 -3.71 17.31 -4.74
CA ILE A 21 -2.66 16.97 -3.76
C ILE A 21 -1.29 16.96 -4.43
N GLN A 22 -0.24 17.32 -3.68
CA GLN A 22 1.15 16.93 -3.93
C GLN A 22 1.47 15.78 -2.99
N PHE A 23 1.88 14.63 -3.52
CA PHE A 23 1.89 13.36 -2.81
C PHE A 23 2.79 13.36 -1.58
N HIS A 24 4.06 13.80 -1.70
CA HIS A 24 4.97 13.84 -0.55
C HIS A 24 4.53 14.83 0.53
N GLN A 25 3.99 15.98 0.13
CA GLN A 25 3.45 16.96 1.06
C GLN A 25 2.20 16.42 1.77
N TRP A 26 1.31 15.77 1.01
CA TRP A 26 0.12 15.13 1.56
C TRP A 26 0.45 14.00 2.54
N MET A 27 1.47 13.19 2.23
CA MET A 27 1.95 12.17 3.16
C MET A 27 2.39 12.77 4.51
N GLY A 28 3.12 13.90 4.49
CA GLY A 28 3.79 14.40 5.69
C GLY A 28 4.71 13.34 6.31
N ASP A 29 4.70 13.17 7.61
CA ASP A 29 5.50 12.17 8.34
C ASP A 29 4.76 10.84 8.56
N SER A 30 3.69 10.60 7.79
CA SER A 30 2.92 9.35 7.87
C SER A 30 3.49 8.30 6.92
N TRP A 31 3.17 7.04 7.18
CA TRP A 31 3.18 6.00 6.16
C TRP A 31 2.09 6.29 5.14
N ALA A 32 2.23 5.75 3.93
CA ALA A 32 1.18 5.81 2.94
C ALA A 32 1.05 4.50 2.17
N ILE A 33 -0.18 4.18 1.79
CA ILE A 33 -0.48 3.11 0.84
C ILE A 33 -1.09 3.76 -0.39
N LEU A 34 -0.33 3.71 -1.50
CA LEU A 34 -0.80 4.04 -2.83
C LEU A 34 -1.21 2.75 -3.52
N PHE A 35 -2.47 2.63 -3.90
CA PHE A 35 -2.98 1.43 -4.55
C PHE A 35 -3.82 1.76 -5.78
N SER A 36 -3.70 0.95 -6.82
CA SER A 36 -4.51 1.10 -8.04
C SER A 36 -5.62 0.06 -8.11
N HIS A 37 -6.70 0.40 -8.80
CA HIS A 37 -7.75 -0.52 -9.21
C HIS A 37 -8.04 -0.35 -10.70
N PRO A 38 -8.39 -1.42 -11.41
CA PRO A 38 -8.53 -1.40 -12.87
C PRO A 38 -9.53 -0.38 -13.40
N LYS A 39 -10.74 -0.33 -12.83
CA LYS A 39 -11.82 0.51 -13.34
C LYS A 39 -12.94 0.69 -12.32
N ASP A 40 -13.54 1.89 -12.32
CA ASP A 40 -14.75 2.19 -11.57
C ASP A 40 -15.96 1.38 -12.08
N PHE A 41 -16.98 1.24 -11.26
CA PHE A 41 -18.22 0.54 -11.56
C PHE A 41 -18.00 -0.91 -12.02
N THR A 42 -17.02 -1.61 -11.41
CA THR A 42 -16.74 -3.02 -11.68
C THR A 42 -16.84 -3.87 -10.41
N PRO A 43 -17.27 -5.15 -10.52
CA PRO A 43 -17.61 -5.95 -9.34
C PRO A 43 -16.46 -6.14 -8.35
N VAL A 44 -15.29 -6.59 -8.82
CA VAL A 44 -14.14 -6.86 -7.93
C VAL A 44 -13.64 -5.57 -7.28
N CYS A 45 -13.55 -4.46 -8.04
CA CYS A 45 -13.11 -3.18 -7.50
C CYS A 45 -14.10 -2.65 -6.45
N THR A 46 -15.40 -2.82 -6.64
CA THR A 46 -16.41 -2.45 -5.65
C THR A 46 -16.20 -3.18 -4.34
N THR A 47 -15.95 -4.50 -4.36
CA THR A 47 -15.67 -5.27 -3.15
C THR A 47 -14.37 -4.86 -2.47
N GLU A 48 -13.33 -4.56 -3.25
CA GLU A 48 -12.04 -4.11 -2.73
C GLU A 48 -12.12 -2.75 -2.03
N LEU A 49 -12.72 -1.76 -2.71
CA LEU A 49 -12.79 -0.40 -2.17
C LEU A 49 -13.74 -0.31 -0.97
N GLY A 50 -14.82 -1.09 -0.98
CA GLY A 50 -15.70 -1.23 0.17
C GLY A 50 -14.99 -1.86 1.37
N TYR A 51 -14.23 -2.94 1.18
CA TYR A 51 -13.44 -3.53 2.24
C TYR A 51 -12.36 -2.58 2.76
N MET A 52 -11.66 -1.89 1.86
CA MET A 52 -10.66 -0.88 2.23
C MET A 52 -11.30 0.26 3.05
N ALA A 53 -12.49 0.73 2.69
CA ALA A 53 -13.23 1.72 3.45
C ALA A 53 -13.63 1.21 4.84
N LYS A 54 -14.00 -0.06 4.96
CA LYS A 54 -14.29 -0.71 6.24
C LYS A 54 -13.09 -0.70 7.19
N ILE A 55 -11.90 -1.02 6.67
CA ILE A 55 -10.69 -1.14 7.48
C ILE A 55 -9.82 0.13 7.49
N GLU A 56 -10.24 1.22 6.86
CA GLU A 56 -9.53 2.51 6.88
C GLU A 56 -9.14 2.98 8.29
N PRO A 57 -9.99 2.84 9.34
CA PRO A 57 -9.60 3.19 10.71
C PRO A 57 -8.38 2.41 11.22
N GLU A 58 -8.15 1.19 10.74
CA GLU A 58 -6.98 0.39 11.11
C GLU A 58 -5.68 1.03 10.59
N PHE A 59 -5.70 1.57 9.37
CA PHE A 59 -4.56 2.29 8.80
C PHE A 59 -4.35 3.63 9.52
N THR A 60 -5.42 4.35 9.82
CA THR A 60 -5.35 5.62 10.56
C THR A 60 -4.70 5.45 11.94
N ARG A 61 -5.05 4.39 12.68
CA ARG A 61 -4.43 4.07 13.99
C ARG A 61 -2.93 3.77 13.88
N ARG A 62 -2.45 3.36 12.72
CA ARG A 62 -1.05 3.08 12.40
C ARG A 62 -0.32 4.26 11.79
N ASN A 63 -0.88 5.47 11.87
CA ASN A 63 -0.36 6.65 11.18
C ASN A 63 -0.06 6.36 9.69
N CYS A 64 -0.98 5.69 9.03
CA CYS A 64 -0.87 5.32 7.62
C CYS A 64 -2.04 5.89 6.82
N LYS A 65 -1.74 6.66 5.80
CA LYS A 65 -2.72 7.27 4.90
C LYS A 65 -2.97 6.36 3.70
N LEU A 66 -4.22 6.33 3.25
CA LEU A 66 -4.62 5.57 2.07
C LEU A 66 -4.88 6.52 0.90
N ILE A 67 -4.49 6.13 -0.30
CA ILE A 67 -4.82 6.82 -1.52
C ILE A 67 -5.03 5.81 -2.65
N GLY A 68 -6.21 5.83 -3.24
CA GLY A 68 -6.56 5.00 -4.39
C GLY A 68 -6.26 5.69 -5.72
N LEU A 69 -6.13 4.91 -6.79
CA LEU A 69 -5.92 5.40 -8.14
C LEU A 69 -6.63 4.51 -9.15
N SER A 70 -7.30 5.11 -10.11
CA SER A 70 -7.57 4.50 -11.41
C SER A 70 -7.44 5.52 -12.54
N VAL A 71 -7.54 5.05 -13.75
CA VAL A 71 -7.53 5.91 -14.95
C VAL A 71 -8.87 6.61 -15.21
N ASP A 72 -9.90 6.32 -14.39
CA ASP A 72 -11.20 6.98 -14.48
C ASP A 72 -11.14 8.43 -13.98
N PRO A 73 -12.01 9.32 -14.47
CA PRO A 73 -12.10 10.69 -13.98
C PRO A 73 -12.55 10.76 -12.51
N VAL A 74 -12.13 11.80 -11.79
CA VAL A 74 -12.52 12.06 -10.39
C VAL A 74 -14.04 12.05 -10.18
N ASP A 75 -14.81 12.54 -11.14
CA ASP A 75 -16.28 12.60 -11.01
C ASP A 75 -16.90 11.19 -11.05
N ASN A 76 -16.29 10.26 -11.78
CA ASN A 76 -16.69 8.85 -11.71
C ASN A 76 -16.47 8.27 -10.32
N HIS A 77 -15.30 8.50 -9.71
CA HIS A 77 -15.01 8.08 -8.35
C HIS A 77 -16.04 8.59 -7.33
N LYS A 78 -16.41 9.88 -7.44
CA LYS A 78 -17.43 10.49 -6.54
C LYS A 78 -18.80 9.86 -6.73
N ALA A 79 -19.20 9.61 -7.96
CA ALA A 79 -20.47 8.94 -8.25
C ALA A 79 -20.47 7.50 -7.73
N TRP A 80 -19.40 6.75 -8.01
CA TRP A 80 -19.27 5.35 -7.63
C TRP A 80 -19.11 5.12 -6.12
N ALA A 81 -18.56 6.08 -5.38
CA ALA A 81 -18.45 5.98 -3.93
C ALA A 81 -19.81 5.72 -3.25
N ARG A 82 -20.91 6.21 -3.81
CA ARG A 82 -22.28 5.95 -3.32
C ARG A 82 -22.70 4.51 -3.56
N ASP A 83 -22.41 3.95 -4.73
CA ASP A 83 -22.71 2.55 -5.03
C ASP A 83 -21.90 1.62 -4.14
N ILE A 84 -20.64 1.99 -3.83
CA ILE A 84 -19.80 1.25 -2.87
C ILE A 84 -20.45 1.29 -1.48
N GLU A 85 -20.89 2.45 -1.00
CA GLU A 85 -21.56 2.56 0.29
C GLU A 85 -22.85 1.75 0.33
N GLU A 86 -23.67 1.84 -0.71
CA GLU A 86 -24.94 1.10 -0.80
C GLU A 86 -24.73 -0.42 -0.80
N THR A 87 -23.74 -0.90 -1.53
CA THR A 87 -23.53 -2.35 -1.74
C THR A 87 -22.62 -2.99 -0.68
N GLN A 88 -21.66 -2.24 -0.11
CA GLN A 88 -20.66 -2.74 0.83
C GLN A 88 -20.84 -2.20 2.26
N GLY A 89 -21.71 -1.18 2.44
CA GLY A 89 -22.00 -0.60 3.75
C GLY A 89 -20.98 0.41 4.26
N TYR A 90 -19.97 0.77 3.48
CA TYR A 90 -18.90 1.69 3.88
C TYR A 90 -18.56 2.66 2.76
N LEU A 91 -18.59 3.97 3.06
CA LEU A 91 -18.18 5.01 2.13
C LEU A 91 -16.66 5.17 2.16
N PRO A 92 -15.95 5.10 1.02
CA PRO A 92 -14.54 5.45 0.94
C PRO A 92 -14.30 6.91 1.35
N LYS A 93 -13.51 7.13 2.42
CA LYS A 93 -13.15 8.47 2.91
C LYS A 93 -11.73 8.89 2.55
N TYR A 94 -10.93 7.97 2.02
CA TYR A 94 -9.60 8.26 1.49
C TYR A 94 -9.68 8.90 0.09
N PRO A 95 -8.71 9.74 -0.30
CA PRO A 95 -8.68 10.31 -1.63
C PRO A 95 -8.51 9.24 -2.71
N MET A 96 -9.18 9.43 -3.85
CA MET A 96 -9.02 8.63 -5.06
C MET A 96 -8.55 9.52 -6.20
N ILE A 97 -7.43 9.18 -6.81
CA ILE A 97 -6.80 9.88 -7.94
C ILE A 97 -7.51 9.50 -9.23
N GLY A 98 -7.96 10.49 -9.98
CA GLY A 98 -8.42 10.34 -11.36
C GLY A 98 -7.26 10.55 -12.32
N ASP A 99 -6.59 9.47 -12.75
CA ASP A 99 -5.37 9.49 -13.55
C ASP A 99 -5.68 9.31 -15.06
N SER A 100 -6.56 10.13 -15.61
CA SER A 100 -7.05 9.99 -16.99
C SER A 100 -5.98 10.23 -18.07
N ASP A 101 -4.87 10.84 -17.73
CA ASP A 101 -3.69 11.01 -18.59
C ASP A 101 -2.61 9.95 -18.37
N LEU A 102 -2.85 9.01 -17.45
CA LEU A 102 -1.94 7.91 -17.09
C LEU A 102 -0.60 8.37 -16.50
N ALA A 103 -0.52 9.59 -16.01
CA ALA A 103 0.75 10.17 -15.55
C ALA A 103 1.29 9.40 -14.33
N VAL A 104 0.47 9.18 -13.31
CA VAL A 104 0.85 8.46 -12.10
C VAL A 104 0.93 6.95 -12.35
N ALA A 105 0.00 6.39 -13.11
CA ALA A 105 -0.01 4.97 -13.46
C ALA A 105 1.28 4.54 -14.19
N LYS A 106 1.79 5.39 -15.11
CA LYS A 106 3.07 5.15 -15.78
C LYS A 106 4.27 5.34 -14.86
N LEU A 107 4.24 6.38 -14.03
CA LEU A 107 5.31 6.70 -13.08
C LEU A 107 5.56 5.54 -12.11
N TYR A 108 4.49 4.85 -11.70
CA TYR A 108 4.52 3.74 -10.76
C TYR A 108 4.42 2.34 -11.42
N ASN A 109 4.53 2.24 -12.75
CA ASN A 109 4.42 0.97 -13.50
C ASN A 109 3.14 0.17 -13.17
N MET A 110 2.00 0.85 -13.12
CA MET A 110 0.71 0.23 -12.78
C MET A 110 -0.05 -0.29 -14.00
N LEU A 111 0.46 -0.11 -15.21
CA LEU A 111 -0.16 -0.58 -16.45
C LEU A 111 0.36 -1.97 -16.83
N PRO A 112 -0.48 -2.85 -17.40
CA PRO A 112 -0.04 -4.15 -17.89
C PRO A 112 0.91 -4.01 -19.09
N ALA A 113 1.82 -4.97 -19.26
CA ALA A 113 2.85 -4.93 -20.29
C ALA A 113 2.32 -5.09 -21.74
N ASP A 114 1.18 -5.74 -21.89
CA ASP A 114 0.51 -5.98 -23.17
C ASP A 114 -0.31 -4.79 -23.69
N GLU A 115 -0.44 -3.73 -22.88
CA GLU A 115 -1.06 -2.49 -23.31
C GLU A 115 -0.05 -1.63 -24.07
N PRO A 116 -0.21 -1.49 -25.40
CA PRO A 116 0.81 -0.85 -26.24
C PRO A 116 0.87 0.67 -26.07
N GLY A 117 2.07 1.21 -26.09
CA GLY A 117 2.36 2.56 -26.55
C GLY A 117 2.20 3.70 -25.55
N SER A 118 2.16 4.90 -26.11
CA SER A 118 2.01 6.16 -25.38
C SER A 118 0.57 6.37 -24.91
N SER A 119 0.39 7.31 -23.98
CA SER A 119 -0.95 7.72 -23.50
C SER A 119 -1.78 8.47 -24.55
N GLU A 120 -1.17 8.87 -25.67
CA GLU A 120 -1.90 9.56 -26.73
C GLU A 120 -2.93 8.65 -27.40
N GLY A 121 -4.17 9.11 -27.46
CA GLY A 121 -5.27 8.40 -28.07
C GLY A 121 -5.84 7.22 -27.26
N ARG A 122 -5.29 6.93 -26.08
CA ARG A 122 -5.77 5.85 -25.20
C ARG A 122 -6.96 6.35 -24.37
N THR A 123 -7.96 5.50 -24.22
CA THR A 123 -9.13 5.75 -23.37
C THR A 123 -9.02 4.99 -22.05
N PRO A 124 -9.69 5.41 -20.98
CA PRO A 124 -9.73 4.63 -19.73
C PRO A 124 -10.20 3.19 -19.92
N ALA A 125 -11.02 2.93 -20.94
CA ALA A 125 -11.49 1.57 -21.28
C ALA A 125 -10.36 0.66 -21.79
N ALA A 126 -9.36 1.24 -22.49
CA ALA A 126 -8.24 0.51 -23.07
C ALA A 126 -7.00 0.50 -22.14
N ASN A 127 -7.03 1.17 -20.99
CA ASN A 127 -5.87 1.42 -20.15
C ASN A 127 -6.12 1.19 -18.67
N ALA A 128 -6.92 0.21 -18.33
CA ALA A 128 -7.10 -0.17 -16.93
C ALA A 128 -5.75 -0.50 -16.26
N THR A 129 -5.55 -0.02 -15.04
CA THR A 129 -4.38 -0.41 -14.24
C THR A 129 -4.51 -1.85 -13.75
N VAL A 130 -3.39 -2.51 -13.50
CA VAL A 130 -3.37 -3.71 -12.66
C VAL A 130 -3.62 -3.33 -11.20
N ARG A 131 -3.76 -4.31 -10.31
CA ARG A 131 -4.02 -4.06 -8.87
C ARG A 131 -2.71 -3.94 -8.12
N SER A 132 -2.02 -2.82 -8.27
CA SER A 132 -0.77 -2.54 -7.56
C SER A 132 -1.03 -2.02 -6.14
N VAL A 133 -0.08 -2.27 -5.25
CA VAL A 133 0.01 -1.69 -3.91
C VAL A 133 1.46 -1.28 -3.68
N PHE A 134 1.66 -0.05 -3.25
CA PHE A 134 2.93 0.45 -2.76
C PHE A 134 2.76 0.89 -1.31
N ILE A 135 3.54 0.30 -0.39
CA ILE A 135 3.67 0.83 0.97
C ILE A 135 4.91 1.71 1.01
N ILE A 136 4.71 2.95 1.41
CA ILE A 136 5.74 4.00 1.41
C ILE A 136 5.94 4.46 2.85
N GLY A 137 7.19 4.45 3.30
CA GLY A 137 7.54 4.87 4.65
C GLY A 137 7.56 6.40 4.82
N PRO A 138 7.65 6.90 6.08
CA PRO A 138 7.78 8.33 6.38
C PRO A 138 9.00 8.99 5.70
N ASP A 139 10.04 8.20 5.42
CA ASP A 139 11.24 8.60 4.68
C ASP A 139 11.02 8.71 3.16
N LYS A 140 9.78 8.62 2.69
CA LYS A 140 9.38 8.65 1.27
C LYS A 140 9.97 7.52 0.43
N ARG A 141 10.39 6.42 1.06
CA ARG A 141 10.93 5.26 0.35
C ARG A 141 9.92 4.14 0.25
N ILE A 142 9.94 3.46 -0.87
CA ILE A 142 9.13 2.25 -1.11
C ILE A 142 9.62 1.15 -0.17
N LYS A 143 8.72 0.61 0.63
CA LYS A 143 8.98 -0.47 1.59
C LYS A 143 8.42 -1.81 1.14
N LEU A 144 7.32 -1.78 0.40
CA LEU A 144 6.69 -2.98 -0.17
C LEU A 144 6.07 -2.62 -1.52
N MET A 145 6.09 -3.58 -2.43
CA MET A 145 5.34 -3.54 -3.69
C MET A 145 4.65 -4.89 -3.88
N LEU A 146 3.34 -4.85 -4.18
CA LEU A 146 2.55 -6.02 -4.57
C LEU A 146 1.82 -5.69 -5.86
N THR A 147 1.68 -6.68 -6.73
CA THR A 147 0.92 -6.54 -7.97
C THR A 147 0.09 -7.78 -8.19
N TYR A 148 -1.21 -7.58 -8.35
CA TYR A 148 -2.18 -8.62 -8.64
C TYR A 148 -2.75 -8.43 -10.05
N PRO A 149 -3.11 -9.51 -10.76
CA PRO A 149 -3.82 -9.40 -12.02
C PRO A 149 -5.21 -8.78 -11.81
N MET A 150 -5.76 -8.19 -12.87
CA MET A 150 -7.06 -7.49 -12.80
C MET A 150 -8.21 -8.37 -12.30
N THR A 151 -8.13 -9.68 -12.52
CA THR A 151 -9.18 -10.66 -12.18
C THR A 151 -9.16 -11.11 -10.72
N THR A 152 -8.11 -10.76 -9.95
CA THR A 152 -7.90 -11.29 -8.61
C THR A 152 -7.97 -10.17 -7.57
N GLY A 153 -9.00 -10.19 -6.71
CA GLY A 153 -9.12 -9.29 -5.56
C GLY A 153 -7.98 -9.51 -4.55
N ARG A 154 -7.49 -8.42 -3.95
CA ARG A 154 -6.36 -8.43 -3.02
C ARG A 154 -6.75 -8.89 -1.63
N ASN A 155 -5.76 -9.38 -0.88
CA ASN A 155 -5.88 -9.63 0.55
C ASN A 155 -5.37 -8.39 1.33
N PHE A 156 -6.27 -7.54 1.78
CA PHE A 156 -5.91 -6.32 2.52
C PHE A 156 -5.52 -6.59 3.97
N ASP A 157 -5.91 -7.74 4.56
CA ASP A 157 -5.44 -8.14 5.87
C ASP A 157 -3.94 -8.45 5.85
N GLU A 158 -3.44 -9.00 4.74
CA GLU A 158 -2.00 -9.16 4.52
C GLU A 158 -1.28 -7.82 4.40
N ILE A 159 -1.89 -6.82 3.79
CA ILE A 159 -1.31 -5.46 3.71
C ILE A 159 -1.21 -4.84 5.10
N LEU A 160 -2.22 -5.00 5.95
CA LEU A 160 -2.17 -4.58 7.36
C LEU A 160 -1.09 -5.34 8.13
N ARG A 161 -1.04 -6.67 7.98
CA ARG A 161 -0.05 -7.51 8.64
C ARG A 161 1.38 -7.08 8.30
N VAL A 162 1.65 -6.82 7.02
CA VAL A 162 2.98 -6.39 6.58
C VAL A 162 3.31 -4.97 7.05
N LEU A 163 2.32 -4.07 7.08
CA LEU A 163 2.51 -2.73 7.66
C LEU A 163 2.91 -2.82 9.14
N ASP A 164 2.21 -3.64 9.94
CA ASP A 164 2.56 -3.89 11.35
C ASP A 164 3.98 -4.45 11.49
N SER A 165 4.33 -5.42 10.66
CA SER A 165 5.68 -5.98 10.62
C SER A 165 6.75 -4.92 10.33
N MET A 166 6.53 -4.09 9.33
CA MET A 166 7.49 -3.04 8.95
C MET A 166 7.63 -1.96 10.02
N GLN A 167 6.54 -1.56 10.66
CA GLN A 167 6.57 -0.60 11.76
C GLN A 167 7.31 -1.17 12.98
N LEU A 168 7.07 -2.44 13.31
CA LEU A 168 7.77 -3.13 14.39
C LEU A 168 9.28 -3.22 14.11
N THR A 169 9.67 -3.67 12.91
CA THR A 169 11.08 -3.85 12.55
C THR A 169 11.83 -2.53 12.38
N GLN A 170 11.12 -1.43 12.07
CA GLN A 170 11.69 -0.09 12.06
C GLN A 170 11.94 0.43 13.48
N ALA A 171 11.04 0.14 14.42
CA ALA A 171 11.14 0.60 15.80
C ALA A 171 12.12 -0.24 16.64
N HIS A 172 12.28 -1.51 16.31
CA HIS A 172 13.05 -2.48 17.08
C HIS A 172 14.06 -3.21 16.21
N LYS A 173 15.11 -3.72 16.82
CA LYS A 173 16.16 -4.52 16.15
C LYS A 173 15.74 -5.98 15.98
N VAL A 174 14.59 -6.21 15.34
CA VAL A 174 13.99 -7.54 15.13
C VAL A 174 13.59 -7.73 13.66
N ALA A 175 13.32 -8.99 13.33
CA ALA A 175 12.68 -9.41 12.09
C ALA A 175 11.46 -10.28 12.43
N THR A 176 10.43 -10.23 11.61
CA THR A 176 9.23 -11.05 11.78
C THR A 176 9.37 -12.36 11.01
N PRO A 177 9.05 -13.52 11.63
CA PRO A 177 9.09 -14.81 10.94
C PRO A 177 7.95 -14.95 9.91
N VAL A 178 7.97 -16.07 9.20
CA VAL A 178 6.91 -16.42 8.24
C VAL A 178 5.54 -16.41 8.91
N ASN A 179 4.54 -15.84 8.22
CA ASN A 179 3.14 -15.74 8.68
C ASN A 179 2.94 -15.03 10.04
N TRP A 180 3.94 -14.33 10.53
CA TRP A 180 3.87 -13.60 11.80
C TRP A 180 2.63 -12.69 11.88
N LYS A 181 2.03 -12.65 13.05
CA LYS A 181 0.95 -11.73 13.40
C LYS A 181 1.34 -10.87 14.60
N PRO A 182 0.76 -9.67 14.74
CA PRO A 182 1.01 -8.81 15.90
C PRO A 182 0.80 -9.56 17.24
N GLY A 183 1.82 -9.49 18.11
CA GLY A 183 1.84 -10.16 19.40
C GLY A 183 2.50 -11.53 19.43
N GLU A 184 2.88 -12.08 18.29
CA GLU A 184 3.67 -13.32 18.22
C GLU A 184 5.18 -13.04 18.36
N ASP A 185 5.92 -14.09 18.68
CA ASP A 185 7.37 -14.07 18.83
C ASP A 185 8.05 -13.53 17.56
N VAL A 186 9.17 -12.83 17.75
CA VAL A 186 9.98 -12.25 16.68
C VAL A 186 11.42 -12.75 16.76
N ILE A 187 12.21 -12.49 15.73
CA ILE A 187 13.60 -12.90 15.63
C ILE A 187 14.50 -11.68 15.87
N ILE A 188 15.47 -11.80 16.77
CA ILE A 188 16.50 -10.76 16.93
C ILE A 188 17.27 -10.62 15.62
N ALA A 189 17.37 -9.38 15.11
CA ALA A 189 18.04 -9.11 13.83
C ALA A 189 19.47 -9.65 13.84
N GLY A 190 19.90 -10.25 12.72
CA GLY A 190 21.23 -10.85 12.61
C GLY A 190 22.39 -9.85 12.75
N SER A 191 22.11 -8.54 12.61
CA SER A 191 23.07 -7.46 12.82
C SER A 191 23.32 -7.12 14.28
N VAL A 192 22.52 -7.64 15.21
CA VAL A 192 22.65 -7.42 16.65
C VAL A 192 23.63 -8.43 17.23
N SER A 193 24.70 -7.98 17.89
CA SER A 193 25.63 -8.85 18.60
C SER A 193 24.95 -9.50 19.82
N ASP A 194 25.55 -10.56 20.37
CA ASP A 194 25.00 -11.20 21.57
C ASP A 194 25.08 -10.29 22.80
N ASP A 195 26.09 -9.42 22.88
CA ASP A 195 26.23 -8.46 23.98
C ASP A 195 25.19 -7.34 23.87
N ASP A 196 24.96 -6.81 22.68
CA ASP A 196 23.88 -5.83 22.44
C ASP A 196 22.51 -6.46 22.70
N ALA A 197 22.33 -7.74 22.30
CA ALA A 197 21.08 -8.46 22.53
C ALA A 197 20.74 -8.59 24.01
N LYS A 198 21.73 -8.83 24.90
CA LYS A 198 21.52 -8.86 26.36
C LYS A 198 20.98 -7.54 26.90
N THR A 199 21.41 -6.42 26.32
CA THR A 199 20.94 -5.09 26.69
C THR A 199 19.54 -4.79 26.12
N LEU A 200 19.30 -5.15 24.86
CA LEU A 200 18.03 -4.88 24.18
C LEU A 200 16.91 -5.81 24.64
N PHE A 201 17.25 -7.05 25.01
CA PHE A 201 16.32 -8.10 25.40
C PHE A 201 16.73 -8.71 26.77
N PRO A 202 16.62 -7.94 27.87
CA PRO A 202 17.09 -8.35 29.19
C PRO A 202 16.37 -9.58 29.76
N GLN A 203 15.20 -9.91 29.21
CA GLN A 203 14.45 -11.14 29.55
C GLN A 203 15.07 -12.41 28.92
N GLY A 204 16.09 -12.22 28.05
CA GLY A 204 16.70 -13.31 27.31
C GLY A 204 15.90 -13.70 26.05
N TRP A 205 16.36 -14.74 25.40
CA TRP A 205 15.74 -15.28 24.17
C TRP A 205 15.93 -16.79 24.08
N LYS A 206 15.11 -17.44 23.26
CA LYS A 206 15.30 -18.83 22.87
C LYS A 206 16.23 -18.90 21.67
N ALA A 207 17.22 -19.79 21.69
CA ALA A 207 18.14 -19.99 20.56
C ALA A 207 18.23 -21.47 20.17
N PRO A 208 17.24 -21.99 19.40
CA PRO A 208 17.32 -23.37 18.88
C PRO A 208 18.58 -23.61 18.03
N LYS A 209 19.08 -22.56 17.42
CA LYS A 209 20.36 -22.48 16.71
C LYS A 209 21.02 -21.12 16.99
N PRO A 210 22.36 -21.02 16.88
CA PRO A 210 23.04 -19.74 17.13
C PRO A 210 22.54 -18.57 16.27
N TYR A 211 22.07 -18.85 15.05
CA TYR A 211 21.54 -17.85 14.13
C TYR A 211 20.03 -17.60 14.27
N LEU A 212 19.31 -18.35 15.12
CA LEU A 212 17.87 -18.26 15.30
C LEU A 212 17.55 -17.90 16.76
N ARG A 213 17.56 -16.60 17.04
CA ARG A 213 17.31 -16.03 18.37
C ARG A 213 15.88 -15.45 18.40
N ILE A 214 15.00 -16.07 19.17
CA ILE A 214 13.55 -15.81 19.22
C ILE A 214 13.20 -15.14 20.54
N VAL A 215 12.50 -14.01 20.48
CA VAL A 215 12.01 -13.21 21.62
C VAL A 215 10.53 -12.92 21.51
#